data_31d5052dd2f3f7c45c00dac05a824095
#
_entry.id   31d5052dd2f3f7c45c00dac05a824095
#
_cell.length_a   1.000
_cell.length_b   1.000
_cell.length_c   1.000
_cell.angle_alpha   90.00
_cell.angle_beta   90.00
_cell.angle_gamma   90.00
#
_symmetry.space_group_name_H-M   'P 1'
#
loop_
_entity.id
_entity.type
_entity.pdbx_description
1 polymer ?
#
loop_
_entity_poly.entity_id
_entity_poly.type
_entity_poly.pdbx_seq_one_letter_code
_entity_poly.pdbx_strand_id
1 'polypeptide(L)'
;MGAALRFLAVPFGKYRPSRPGKVDGIDPGDELLDVVDEQDRVVGQATRREVRARRLLHRFSSVLCRDPAGRLYVHRRTDDKDVYPGMYDMTAGGVLAAGESYLEGARRELAEELGVAGPEPRFLFRHRYHGQENPSWSALFEVTWDGPVRPQASEIAWGAFLTLDELDARLEEWPFCPDGLEVFRRWQAGGY
;
A
#
# COMPACT_ATOMS: atom_id res chain seq x y z
N MET A 1 -8.53 25.39 27.71
CA MET A 1 -9.23 24.20 28.24
C MET A 1 -9.15 23.12 27.16
N GLY A 2 -8.21 22.18 27.29
CA GLY A 2 -7.97 21.12 26.31
C GLY A 2 -8.87 19.93 26.60
N ALA A 3 -9.68 19.55 25.65
CA ALA A 3 -10.46 18.34 25.71
C ALA A 3 -9.53 17.13 25.50
N ALA A 4 -9.24 16.39 26.57
CA ALA A 4 -8.53 15.13 26.49
C ALA A 4 -9.44 14.08 25.81
N LEU A 5 -9.04 13.61 24.61
CA LEU A 5 -9.66 12.46 23.99
C LEU A 5 -9.41 11.23 24.88
N ARG A 6 -10.48 10.70 25.47
CA ARG A 6 -10.43 9.39 26.14
C ARG A 6 -10.45 8.30 25.07
N PHE A 7 -9.31 7.71 24.82
CA PHE A 7 -9.22 6.45 24.09
C PHE A 7 -9.71 5.33 25.01
N LEU A 8 -10.73 4.61 24.58
CA LEU A 8 -11.17 3.39 25.25
C LEU A 8 -10.11 2.31 25.01
N ALA A 9 -9.38 1.95 26.06
CA ALA A 9 -8.49 0.80 26.03
C ALA A 9 -9.35 -0.48 26.00
N VAL A 10 -9.32 -1.20 24.89
CA VAL A 10 -9.91 -2.53 24.77
C VAL A 10 -8.91 -3.55 25.34
N PRO A 11 -9.30 -4.44 26.28
CA PRO A 11 -8.39 -5.41 26.88
C PRO A 11 -7.90 -6.42 25.83
N PHE A 12 -6.63 -6.79 25.92
CA PHE A 12 -5.97 -7.80 25.10
C PHE A 12 -6.70 -9.15 25.15
N GLY A 13 -7.59 -9.39 24.20
CA GLY A 13 -8.14 -10.71 23.91
C GLY A 13 -7.18 -11.46 22.96
N LYS A 14 -7.00 -12.76 23.20
CA LYS A 14 -6.13 -13.64 22.41
C LYS A 14 -6.46 -13.54 20.91
N TYR A 15 -5.54 -12.95 20.14
CA TYR A 15 -5.62 -12.82 18.70
C TYR A 15 -5.73 -14.22 18.06
N ARG A 16 -6.81 -14.43 17.31
CA ARG A 16 -6.90 -15.48 16.28
C ARG A 16 -6.81 -14.79 14.93
N PRO A 17 -5.83 -15.10 14.06
CA PRO A 17 -5.80 -14.54 12.72
C PRO A 17 -7.06 -14.99 11.96
N SER A 18 -7.93 -14.03 11.64
CA SER A 18 -8.98 -14.23 10.66
C SER A 18 -8.34 -14.39 9.29
N ARG A 19 -8.84 -15.32 8.49
CA ARG A 19 -8.38 -15.58 7.13
C ARG A 19 -8.44 -14.29 6.31
N PRO A 20 -7.39 -13.94 5.53
CA PRO A 20 -7.45 -12.85 4.58
C PRO A 20 -8.37 -13.26 3.43
N GLY A 21 -9.46 -12.55 3.29
CA GLY A 21 -10.41 -12.67 2.19
C GLY A 21 -11.45 -11.60 2.42
N LYS A 22 -11.81 -10.85 1.38
CA LYS A 22 -12.96 -9.96 1.40
C LYS A 22 -14.10 -10.69 2.11
N VAL A 23 -14.52 -10.20 3.27
CA VAL A 23 -15.75 -10.66 3.90
C VAL A 23 -16.85 -10.09 3.02
N ASP A 24 -17.53 -10.97 2.27
CA ASP A 24 -18.63 -10.59 1.41
C ASP A 24 -19.66 -9.80 2.24
N GLY A 25 -19.87 -8.53 1.87
CA GLY A 25 -20.89 -7.68 2.48
C GLY A 25 -20.41 -6.58 3.42
N ILE A 26 -19.11 -6.41 3.69
CA ILE A 26 -18.59 -5.26 4.46
C ILE A 26 -18.19 -4.15 3.50
N ASP A 27 -18.71 -2.93 3.71
CA ASP A 27 -18.24 -1.72 3.01
C ASP A 27 -16.74 -1.55 3.28
N PRO A 28 -15.88 -1.43 2.24
CA PRO A 28 -14.45 -1.19 2.43
C PRO A 28 -14.13 -0.01 3.35
N GLY A 29 -15.02 0.97 3.45
CA GLY A 29 -14.92 2.10 4.37
C GLY A 29 -15.03 1.73 5.85
N ASP A 30 -15.60 0.58 6.18
CA ASP A 30 -15.80 0.09 7.55
C ASP A 30 -14.66 -0.85 8.02
N GLU A 31 -13.70 -1.14 7.14
CA GLU A 31 -12.48 -1.88 7.50
C GLU A 31 -11.73 -1.16 8.62
N LEU A 32 -11.37 -1.91 9.69
CA LEU A 32 -10.57 -1.37 10.81
C LEU A 32 -9.09 -1.36 10.46
N LEU A 33 -8.45 -0.22 10.68
CA LEU A 33 -7.03 0.02 10.50
C LEU A 33 -6.37 0.39 11.81
N ASP A 34 -5.11 0.03 11.98
CA ASP A 34 -4.30 0.53 13.09
C ASP A 34 -3.90 1.98 12.83
N VAL A 35 -4.20 2.86 13.80
CA VAL A 35 -3.70 4.23 13.85
C VAL A 35 -2.37 4.21 14.60
N VAL A 36 -1.34 4.82 14.02
CA VAL A 36 0.01 4.80 14.58
C VAL A 36 0.52 6.21 14.91
N ASP A 37 1.60 6.28 15.69
CA ASP A 37 2.30 7.52 15.98
C ASP A 37 3.52 7.73 15.05
N GLU A 38 4.28 8.82 15.28
CA GLU A 38 5.46 9.17 14.50
C GLU A 38 6.62 8.16 14.66
N GLN A 39 6.52 7.21 15.56
CA GLN A 39 7.47 6.11 15.75
C GLN A 39 6.92 4.76 15.27
N ASP A 40 5.81 4.77 14.48
CA ASP A 40 5.14 3.56 13.96
C ASP A 40 4.60 2.64 15.10
N ARG A 41 4.25 3.19 16.25
CA ARG A 41 3.63 2.44 17.34
C ARG A 41 2.11 2.58 17.24
N VAL A 42 1.38 1.48 17.41
CA VAL A 42 -0.08 1.49 17.41
C VAL A 42 -0.58 2.26 18.63
N VAL A 43 -1.39 3.30 18.39
CA VAL A 43 -1.98 4.16 19.41
C VAL A 43 -3.50 4.07 19.47
N GLY A 44 -4.12 3.36 18.52
CA GLY A 44 -5.55 3.13 18.45
C GLY A 44 -5.96 2.46 17.16
N GLN A 45 -7.26 2.35 16.94
CA GLN A 45 -7.85 1.83 15.71
C GLN A 45 -8.97 2.75 15.26
N ALA A 46 -9.18 2.85 13.96
CA ALA A 46 -10.27 3.60 13.35
C ALA A 46 -10.70 2.90 12.05
N THR A 47 -11.92 3.17 11.61
CA THR A 47 -12.35 2.70 10.30
C THR A 47 -11.58 3.40 9.18
N ARG A 48 -11.41 2.73 8.04
CA ARG A 48 -10.76 3.31 6.85
C ARG A 48 -11.38 4.65 6.46
N ARG A 49 -12.71 4.79 6.59
CA ARG A 49 -13.44 6.05 6.36
C ARG A 49 -13.00 7.15 7.31
N GLU A 50 -12.86 6.84 8.62
CA GLU A 50 -12.38 7.79 9.61
C GLU A 50 -10.92 8.16 9.42
N VAL A 51 -10.07 7.17 9.12
CA VAL A 51 -8.64 7.38 8.82
C VAL A 51 -8.50 8.39 7.68
N ARG A 52 -9.25 8.24 6.59
CA ARG A 52 -9.26 9.16 5.46
C ARG A 52 -9.81 10.53 5.82
N ALA A 53 -11.01 10.58 6.42
CA ALA A 53 -11.68 11.84 6.75
C ALA A 53 -10.86 12.72 7.71
N ARG A 54 -10.14 12.09 8.65
CA ARG A 54 -9.35 12.77 9.68
C ARG A 54 -7.84 12.79 9.36
N ARG A 55 -7.43 12.19 8.23
CA ARG A 55 -6.01 12.09 7.82
C ARG A 55 -5.14 11.51 8.91
N LEU A 56 -5.61 10.41 9.51
CA LEU A 56 -4.88 9.73 10.58
C LEU A 56 -3.69 8.98 10.00
N LEU A 57 -2.59 8.98 10.76
CA LEU A 57 -1.41 8.23 10.39
C LEU A 57 -1.68 6.73 10.56
N HIS A 58 -1.43 5.99 9.48
CA HIS A 58 -1.72 4.56 9.40
C HIS A 58 -0.60 3.82 8.66
N ARG A 59 -0.74 2.51 8.51
CA ARG A 59 0.27 1.67 7.85
C ARG A 59 -0.14 1.32 6.42
N PHE A 60 0.89 1.20 5.57
CA PHE A 60 0.75 0.88 4.16
C PHE A 60 1.86 -0.07 3.71
N SER A 61 1.58 -1.05 2.85
CA SER A 61 2.59 -1.88 2.21
C SER A 61 2.62 -1.63 0.72
N SER A 62 3.84 -1.51 0.16
CA SER A 62 4.10 -1.35 -1.27
C SER A 62 5.04 -2.44 -1.75
N VAL A 63 4.82 -2.96 -2.94
CA VAL A 63 5.64 -4.00 -3.55
C VAL A 63 6.05 -3.59 -4.97
N LEU A 64 7.36 -3.51 -5.22
CA LEU A 64 7.92 -3.45 -6.56
C LEU A 64 7.88 -4.85 -7.17
N CYS A 65 7.09 -5.05 -8.22
CA CYS A 65 7.07 -6.31 -8.97
C CYS A 65 8.01 -6.19 -10.18
N ARG A 66 9.07 -6.98 -10.21
CA ARG A 66 10.05 -7.01 -11.30
C ARG A 66 9.96 -8.30 -12.07
N ASP A 67 10.23 -8.24 -13.36
CA ASP A 67 10.48 -9.45 -14.15
C ASP A 67 11.96 -9.88 -14.08
N PRO A 68 12.33 -11.08 -14.59
CA PRO A 68 13.71 -11.52 -14.62
C PRO A 68 14.67 -10.65 -15.44
N ALA A 69 14.15 -9.82 -16.37
CA ALA A 69 14.94 -8.85 -17.11
C ALA A 69 15.15 -7.54 -16.34
N GLY A 70 14.61 -7.43 -15.12
CA GLY A 70 14.74 -6.27 -14.25
C GLY A 70 13.77 -5.13 -14.55
N ARG A 71 12.79 -5.32 -15.47
CA ARG A 71 11.73 -4.36 -15.73
C ARG A 71 10.76 -4.30 -14.57
N LEU A 72 10.23 -3.11 -14.24
CA LEU A 72 9.22 -2.91 -13.21
C LEU A 72 7.82 -2.97 -13.80
N TYR A 73 6.89 -3.60 -13.08
CA TYR A 73 5.48 -3.54 -13.42
C TYR A 73 4.93 -2.17 -13.01
N VAL A 74 4.50 -1.41 -14.01
CA VAL A 74 3.87 -0.10 -13.84
C VAL A 74 2.42 -0.23 -14.24
N HIS A 75 1.51 0.38 -13.47
CA HIS A 75 0.09 0.30 -13.77
C HIS A 75 -0.58 1.67 -13.68
N ARG A 76 -1.74 1.81 -14.31
CA ARG A 76 -2.64 2.94 -14.17
C ARG A 76 -3.84 2.50 -13.33
N ARG A 77 -4.10 3.24 -12.27
CA ARG A 77 -5.26 3.04 -11.39
C ARG A 77 -6.56 3.31 -12.16
N THR A 78 -7.67 2.69 -11.74
CA THR A 78 -8.98 3.03 -12.31
C THR A 78 -9.40 4.45 -11.92
N ASP A 79 -10.30 5.04 -12.71
CA ASP A 79 -10.80 6.40 -12.47
C ASP A 79 -11.77 6.44 -11.26
N ASP A 80 -12.22 5.29 -10.76
CA ASP A 80 -13.13 5.15 -9.61
C ASP A 80 -12.42 5.08 -8.25
N LYS A 81 -11.10 5.15 -8.23
CA LYS A 81 -10.33 5.09 -6.97
C LYS A 81 -10.53 6.33 -6.12
N ASP A 82 -10.70 6.15 -4.81
CA ASP A 82 -10.89 7.24 -3.85
C ASP A 82 -9.65 8.14 -3.70
N VAL A 83 -8.46 7.52 -3.83
CA VAL A 83 -7.17 8.21 -3.71
C VAL A 83 -6.41 8.04 -5.01
N TYR A 84 -5.97 9.15 -5.59
CA TYR A 84 -5.22 9.20 -6.85
C TYR A 84 -5.92 8.48 -8.02
N PRO A 85 -7.21 8.81 -8.35
CA PRO A 85 -7.91 8.18 -9.47
C PRO A 85 -7.19 8.43 -10.79
N GLY A 86 -7.07 7.38 -11.60
CA GLY A 86 -6.47 7.45 -12.94
C GLY A 86 -4.97 7.72 -12.99
N MET A 87 -4.29 7.86 -11.85
CA MET A 87 -2.84 8.08 -11.79
C MET A 87 -2.07 6.76 -11.98
N TYR A 88 -0.81 6.88 -12.35
CA TYR A 88 0.11 5.76 -12.51
C TYR A 88 0.83 5.44 -11.20
N ASP A 89 1.17 4.17 -11.02
CA ASP A 89 1.98 3.70 -9.89
C ASP A 89 2.94 2.61 -10.36
N MET A 90 4.10 2.54 -9.71
CA MET A 90 5.10 1.50 -9.94
C MET A 90 5.13 0.47 -8.80
N THR A 91 4.22 0.59 -7.84
CA THR A 91 4.07 -0.34 -6.73
C THR A 91 2.65 -0.89 -6.66
N ALA A 92 2.51 -2.19 -6.45
CA ALA A 92 1.25 -2.76 -5.97
C ALA A 92 1.18 -2.57 -4.45
N GLY A 93 0.03 -2.20 -3.90
CA GLY A 93 -0.02 -2.01 -2.46
C GLY A 93 -1.28 -1.36 -1.91
N GLY A 94 -1.41 -1.44 -0.59
CA GLY A 94 -2.58 -0.94 0.11
C GLY A 94 -2.38 -0.72 1.59
N VAL A 95 -3.45 -0.23 2.20
CA VAL A 95 -3.52 -0.03 3.65
C VAL A 95 -3.53 -1.37 4.37
N LEU A 96 -2.96 -1.41 5.58
CA LEU A 96 -2.96 -2.61 6.40
C LEU A 96 -4.20 -2.65 7.30
N ALA A 97 -4.85 -3.79 7.34
CA ALA A 97 -5.91 -4.04 8.32
C ALA A 97 -5.35 -3.99 9.74
N ALA A 98 -6.23 -3.76 10.72
CA ALA A 98 -5.84 -3.75 12.13
C ALA A 98 -5.16 -5.06 12.54
N GLY A 99 -3.94 -4.96 13.06
CA GLY A 99 -3.11 -6.09 13.47
C GLY A 99 -2.38 -6.81 12.32
N GLU A 100 -2.58 -6.42 11.07
CA GLU A 100 -1.85 -6.97 9.92
C GLU A 100 -0.40 -6.48 9.91
N SER A 101 0.54 -7.37 9.72
CA SER A 101 1.94 -7.01 9.54
C SER A 101 2.21 -6.47 8.13
N TYR A 102 3.29 -5.71 7.97
CA TYR A 102 3.70 -5.20 6.64
C TYR A 102 3.91 -6.31 5.60
N LEU A 103 4.46 -7.45 6.01
CA LEU A 103 4.70 -8.56 5.09
C LEU A 103 3.41 -9.28 4.69
N GLU A 104 2.48 -9.47 5.63
CA GLU A 104 1.16 -10.04 5.33
C GLU A 104 0.41 -9.15 4.34
N GLY A 105 0.38 -7.82 4.58
CA GLY A 105 -0.22 -6.87 3.65
C GLY A 105 0.43 -6.89 2.27
N ALA A 106 1.77 -6.93 2.21
CA ALA A 106 2.50 -7.02 0.95
C ALA A 106 2.11 -8.27 0.14
N ARG A 107 2.00 -9.44 0.78
CA ARG A 107 1.57 -10.70 0.13
C ARG A 107 0.12 -10.61 -0.35
N ARG A 108 -0.77 -10.08 0.48
CA ARG A 108 -2.18 -9.93 0.16
C ARG A 108 -2.39 -9.01 -1.04
N GLU A 109 -1.83 -7.81 -0.99
CA GLU A 109 -1.97 -6.81 -2.07
C GLU A 109 -1.36 -7.31 -3.39
N LEU A 110 -0.20 -7.95 -3.34
CA LEU A 110 0.43 -8.54 -4.52
C LEU A 110 -0.45 -9.61 -5.18
N ALA A 111 -1.09 -10.46 -4.37
CA ALA A 111 -1.99 -11.48 -4.84
C ALA A 111 -3.34 -10.89 -5.35
N GLU A 112 -3.91 -9.92 -4.66
CA GLU A 112 -5.19 -9.28 -4.99
C GLU A 112 -5.06 -8.39 -6.23
N GLU A 113 -4.09 -7.47 -6.25
CA GLU A 113 -3.96 -6.50 -7.32
C GLU A 113 -3.34 -7.07 -8.59
N LEU A 114 -2.30 -7.93 -8.47
CA LEU A 114 -1.55 -8.43 -9.63
C LEU A 114 -1.76 -9.91 -9.92
N GLY A 115 -2.47 -10.65 -9.08
CA GLY A 115 -2.62 -12.10 -9.21
C GLY A 115 -1.30 -12.86 -9.02
N VAL A 116 -0.31 -12.24 -8.37
CA VAL A 116 1.01 -12.83 -8.11
C VAL A 116 1.01 -13.45 -6.72
N ALA A 117 1.10 -14.76 -6.67
CA ALA A 117 1.14 -15.52 -5.43
C ALA A 117 2.28 -16.55 -5.46
N GLY A 118 2.90 -16.78 -4.33
CA GLY A 118 3.96 -17.78 -4.16
C GLY A 118 5.34 -17.20 -3.86
N PRO A 119 5.89 -16.25 -4.63
CA PRO A 119 7.18 -15.66 -4.28
C PRO A 119 7.05 -14.83 -2.99
N GLU A 120 8.07 -14.94 -2.14
CA GLU A 120 8.15 -14.19 -0.88
C GLU A 120 8.63 -12.77 -1.15
N PRO A 121 7.85 -11.72 -0.80
CA PRO A 121 8.31 -10.35 -0.95
C PRO A 121 9.50 -10.06 -0.04
N ARG A 122 10.61 -9.60 -0.61
CA ARG A 122 11.81 -9.21 0.11
C ARG A 122 11.65 -7.79 0.65
N PHE A 123 11.73 -7.62 1.97
CA PHE A 123 11.71 -6.31 2.59
C PHE A 123 12.92 -5.47 2.16
N LEU A 124 12.69 -4.19 1.83
CA LEU A 124 13.73 -3.22 1.49
C LEU A 124 13.91 -2.20 2.60
N PHE A 125 12.91 -1.36 2.83
CA PHE A 125 12.96 -0.33 3.88
C PHE A 125 11.55 0.12 4.30
N ARG A 126 11.48 0.84 5.42
CA ARG A 126 10.31 1.62 5.82
C ARG A 126 10.61 3.11 5.71
N HIS A 127 9.58 3.88 5.43
CA HIS A 127 9.64 5.33 5.41
C HIS A 127 8.33 5.95 5.86
N ARG A 128 8.42 7.18 6.32
CA ARG A 128 7.28 7.99 6.68
C ARG A 128 6.91 8.87 5.48
N TYR A 129 5.74 8.62 4.89
CA TYR A 129 5.18 9.49 3.87
C TYR A 129 4.37 10.62 4.53
N HIS A 130 4.74 11.87 4.23
CA HIS A 130 4.15 13.07 4.83
C HIS A 130 3.09 13.75 3.94
N GLY A 131 2.59 13.07 2.92
CA GLY A 131 1.56 13.61 2.03
C GLY A 131 0.28 14.00 2.78
N GLN A 132 -0.36 15.07 2.31
CA GLN A 132 -1.54 15.61 3.00
C GLN A 132 -2.77 14.69 2.87
N GLU A 133 -2.88 13.94 1.79
CA GLU A 133 -4.07 13.12 1.51
C GLU A 133 -3.98 11.73 2.14
N ASN A 134 -2.77 11.14 2.18
CA ASN A 134 -2.56 9.77 2.63
C ASN A 134 -1.32 9.64 3.53
N PRO A 135 -1.26 10.33 4.69
CA PRO A 135 -0.11 10.24 5.58
C PRO A 135 0.04 8.82 6.11
N SER A 136 1.19 8.19 5.87
CA SER A 136 1.38 6.78 6.23
C SER A 136 2.81 6.43 6.62
N TRP A 137 2.95 5.40 7.46
CA TRP A 137 4.15 4.60 7.53
C TRP A 137 4.08 3.53 6.46
N SER A 138 4.96 3.60 5.48
CA SER A 138 5.00 2.66 4.36
C SER A 138 6.22 1.74 4.45
N ALA A 139 6.02 0.46 4.19
CA ALA A 139 7.09 -0.50 4.00
C ALA A 139 7.17 -0.90 2.52
N LEU A 140 8.36 -0.77 1.93
CA LEU A 140 8.62 -1.21 0.57
C LEU A 140 9.20 -2.62 0.57
N PHE A 141 8.63 -3.43 -0.28
CA PHE A 141 9.11 -4.77 -0.62
C PHE A 141 9.42 -4.88 -2.11
N GLU A 142 10.10 -5.93 -2.49
CA GLU A 142 10.39 -6.27 -3.88
C GLU A 142 10.12 -7.75 -4.12
N VAL A 143 9.62 -8.08 -5.30
CA VAL A 143 9.47 -9.46 -5.76
C VAL A 143 9.96 -9.57 -7.20
N THR A 144 10.58 -10.71 -7.55
CA THR A 144 10.84 -11.08 -8.95
C THR A 144 9.80 -12.10 -9.39
N TRP A 145 9.14 -11.83 -10.51
CA TRP A 145 8.06 -12.64 -11.04
C TRP A 145 8.23 -12.87 -12.55
N ASP A 146 8.21 -14.14 -12.97
CA ASP A 146 8.33 -14.56 -14.37
C ASP A 146 7.03 -15.10 -14.97
N GLY A 147 5.99 -15.17 -14.16
CA GLY A 147 4.68 -15.64 -14.57
C GLY A 147 3.79 -14.53 -15.14
N PRO A 148 2.56 -14.88 -15.56
CA PRO A 148 1.59 -13.88 -16.02
C PRO A 148 1.13 -13.00 -14.86
N VAL A 149 1.07 -11.70 -15.08
CA VAL A 149 0.37 -10.75 -14.21
C VAL A 149 -1.09 -10.73 -14.61
N ARG A 150 -1.98 -10.80 -13.62
CA ARG A 150 -3.44 -10.74 -13.79
C ARG A 150 -4.00 -9.59 -12.97
N PRO A 151 -3.98 -8.37 -13.51
CA PRO A 151 -4.43 -7.20 -12.77
C PRO A 151 -5.90 -7.31 -12.36
N GLN A 152 -6.20 -6.90 -11.14
CA GLN A 152 -7.58 -6.78 -10.67
C GLN A 152 -8.26 -5.61 -11.39
N ALA A 153 -9.22 -5.90 -12.26
CA ALA A 153 -9.86 -4.92 -13.14
C ALA A 153 -10.59 -3.77 -12.40
N SER A 154 -11.01 -3.99 -11.15
CA SER A 154 -11.59 -2.94 -10.29
C SER A 154 -10.55 -1.97 -9.69
N GLU A 155 -9.27 -2.30 -9.78
CA GLU A 155 -8.16 -1.53 -9.21
C GLU A 155 -7.25 -0.94 -10.29
N ILE A 156 -7.00 -1.71 -11.35
CA ILE A 156 -5.99 -1.45 -12.37
C ILE A 156 -6.65 -1.43 -13.76
N ALA A 157 -6.61 -0.25 -14.39
CA ALA A 157 -7.15 -0.05 -15.73
C ALA A 157 -6.15 -0.44 -16.84
N TRP A 158 -4.86 -0.38 -16.56
CA TRP A 158 -3.78 -0.72 -17.48
C TRP A 158 -2.51 -1.08 -16.70
N GLY A 159 -1.65 -1.92 -17.27
CA GLY A 159 -0.34 -2.21 -16.71
C GLY A 159 0.61 -2.87 -17.69
N ALA A 160 1.90 -2.62 -17.52
CA ALA A 160 2.97 -3.21 -18.31
C ALA A 160 4.31 -3.25 -17.54
N PHE A 161 5.20 -4.14 -17.94
CA PHE A 161 6.59 -4.11 -17.50
C PHE A 161 7.37 -3.08 -18.32
N LEU A 162 7.99 -2.11 -17.66
CA LEU A 162 8.83 -1.07 -18.24
C LEU A 162 10.28 -1.21 -17.76
N THR A 163 11.24 -0.94 -18.62
CA THR A 163 12.62 -0.72 -18.20
C THR A 163 12.73 0.54 -17.36
N LEU A 164 13.82 0.70 -16.61
CA LEU A 164 14.03 1.93 -15.83
C LEU A 164 14.13 3.16 -16.72
N ASP A 165 14.78 3.04 -17.89
CA ASP A 165 14.90 4.14 -18.84
C ASP A 165 13.53 4.55 -19.42
N GLU A 166 12.68 3.56 -19.75
CA GLU A 166 11.31 3.84 -20.20
C GLU A 166 10.48 4.50 -19.10
N LEU A 167 10.63 4.02 -17.85
CA LEU A 167 9.92 4.60 -16.71
C LEU A 167 10.39 6.03 -16.43
N ASP A 168 11.70 6.27 -16.43
CA ASP A 168 12.27 7.61 -16.23
C ASP A 168 11.76 8.60 -17.29
N ALA A 169 11.64 8.19 -18.55
CA ALA A 169 11.03 9.01 -19.60
C ALA A 169 9.55 9.33 -19.32
N ARG A 170 8.81 8.47 -18.61
CA ARG A 170 7.41 8.68 -18.27
C ARG A 170 7.19 9.51 -17.00
N LEU A 171 8.18 9.63 -16.14
CA LEU A 171 8.04 10.37 -14.88
C LEU A 171 7.65 11.85 -15.09
N GLU A 172 7.98 12.44 -16.23
CA GLU A 172 7.62 13.81 -16.57
C GLU A 172 6.29 13.92 -17.34
N GLU A 173 5.86 12.82 -18.00
CA GLU A 173 4.71 12.81 -18.88
C GLU A 173 3.43 12.33 -18.17
N TRP A 174 3.56 11.34 -17.29
CA TRP A 174 2.44 10.67 -16.65
C TRP A 174 2.22 11.18 -15.23
N PRO A 175 0.95 11.35 -14.81
CA PRO A 175 0.63 11.69 -13.43
C PRO A 175 0.84 10.47 -12.54
N PHE A 176 1.95 10.41 -11.82
CA PHE A 176 2.23 9.35 -10.86
C PHE A 176 1.68 9.65 -9.47
N CYS A 177 1.27 8.60 -8.75
CA CYS A 177 0.89 8.68 -7.34
C CYS A 177 2.06 9.28 -6.54
N PRO A 178 1.85 10.35 -5.77
CA PRO A 178 2.95 11.03 -5.08
C PRO A 178 3.69 10.18 -4.06
N ASP A 179 2.97 9.30 -3.35
CA ASP A 179 3.54 8.35 -2.39
C ASP A 179 4.36 7.26 -3.09
N GLY A 180 3.84 6.68 -4.17
CA GLY A 180 4.56 5.72 -5.01
C GLY A 180 5.81 6.33 -5.62
N LEU A 181 5.72 7.57 -6.12
CA LEU A 181 6.86 8.29 -6.71
C LEU A 181 7.96 8.59 -5.67
N GLU A 182 7.57 8.98 -4.44
CA GLU A 182 8.54 9.23 -3.37
C GLU A 182 9.30 7.96 -2.99
N VAL A 183 8.59 6.85 -2.82
CA VAL A 183 9.20 5.57 -2.46
C VAL A 183 10.11 5.05 -3.57
N PHE A 184 9.69 5.21 -4.84
CA PHE A 184 10.49 4.82 -6.00
C PHE A 184 11.79 5.61 -6.10
N ARG A 185 11.74 6.93 -5.98
CA ARG A 185 12.95 7.79 -5.99
C ARG A 185 13.91 7.41 -4.88
N ARG A 186 13.41 7.09 -3.71
CA ARG A 186 14.23 6.63 -2.59
C ARG A 186 14.88 5.27 -2.89
N TRP A 187 14.14 4.37 -3.51
CA TRP A 187 14.66 3.08 -3.95
C TRP A 187 15.76 3.25 -5.01
N GLN A 188 15.55 4.09 -6.03
CA GLN A 188 16.58 4.39 -7.04
C GLN A 188 17.85 4.98 -6.42
N ALA A 189 17.73 5.83 -5.43
CA ALA A 189 18.86 6.43 -4.72
C ALA A 189 19.64 5.43 -3.85
N GLY A 190 19.18 4.19 -3.67
CA GLY A 190 19.84 3.18 -2.85
C GLY A 190 19.85 3.52 -1.36
N GLY A 191 18.88 4.31 -0.89
CA GLY A 191 18.80 4.82 0.49
C GLY A 191 18.22 3.83 1.52
N TYR A 192 18.57 2.54 1.43
CA TYR A 192 18.04 1.47 2.30
C TYR A 192 19.12 0.47 2.67
#